data_5ba06ae5765b9e4b36bb100a2480205b
#
_entry.id   5ba06ae5765b9e4b36bb100a2480205b
#
_cell.length_a   1.000
_cell.length_b   1.000
_cell.length_c   1.000
_cell.angle_alpha   90.00
_cell.angle_beta   90.00
_cell.angle_gamma   90.00
#
_symmetry.space_group_name_H-M   'P 1'
#
loop_
_entity.id
_entity.type
_entity.pdbx_description
1 polymer ?
#
loop_
_entity_poly.entity_id
_entity_poly.type
_entity_poly.pdbx_seq_one_letter_code
_entity_poly.pdbx_strand_id
1 'polypeptide(L)'
;MAYILGEREFWGLPFRVSPAVLVPRPDSETLIEAALALMPARLGPWRILDLGVGSGCLLLTLLREFPNARGVGIDASAEALEVARANADALGVGSRSTLLAGDWRQPAWAERLGGPFDLLVSNPPYIEAAAIDGLMPDVARFEPRLALDGGPDGLVAYRTIAAAAAGLVVPGGRVLVEAGDGQAAEISTFIRSAGFAVEAPWKDLGGIDRVVSATH
;
A
#
# COMPACT_ATOMS: atom_id res chain seq x y z
N MET A 1 -12.22 -16.46 8.06
CA MET A 1 -13.58 -16.32 7.45
C MET A 1 -13.50 -15.79 6.01
N ALA A 2 -12.78 -14.68 5.73
CA ALA A 2 -12.71 -14.09 4.39
C ALA A 2 -12.22 -15.08 3.30
N TYR A 3 -11.19 -15.86 3.55
CA TYR A 3 -10.72 -16.88 2.59
C TYR A 3 -11.70 -18.02 2.34
N ILE A 4 -12.63 -18.30 3.25
CA ILE A 4 -13.69 -19.29 3.03
C ILE A 4 -14.75 -18.72 2.07
N LEU A 5 -15.06 -17.43 2.21
CA LEU A 5 -16.00 -16.73 1.34
C LEU A 5 -15.35 -16.34 0.00
N GLY A 6 -14.01 -16.24 -0.04
CA GLY A 6 -13.26 -15.77 -1.21
C GLY A 6 -13.40 -14.27 -1.47
N GLU A 7 -14.00 -13.53 -0.55
CA GLU A 7 -14.29 -12.09 -0.71
C GLU A 7 -14.17 -11.33 0.61
N ARG A 8 -13.80 -10.05 0.52
CA ARG A 8 -13.76 -9.08 1.62
C ARG A 8 -14.21 -7.72 1.10
N GLU A 9 -15.11 -7.08 1.82
CA GLU A 9 -15.45 -5.67 1.57
C GLU A 9 -14.32 -4.76 2.07
N PHE A 10 -14.00 -3.73 1.27
CA PHE A 10 -13.10 -2.64 1.61
C PHE A 10 -13.59 -1.36 0.91
N TRP A 11 -13.80 -0.29 1.65
CA TRP A 11 -14.34 0.98 1.14
C TRP A 11 -15.68 0.82 0.38
N GLY A 12 -16.56 -0.05 0.89
CA GLY A 12 -17.84 -0.37 0.22
C GLY A 12 -17.71 -1.12 -1.11
N LEU A 13 -16.51 -1.59 -1.47
CA LEU A 13 -16.24 -2.35 -2.69
C LEU A 13 -15.92 -3.82 -2.36
N PRO A 14 -16.43 -4.80 -3.14
CA PRO A 14 -16.10 -6.20 -2.95
C PRO A 14 -14.74 -6.52 -3.57
N PHE A 15 -13.82 -7.08 -2.78
CA PHE A 15 -12.52 -7.57 -3.23
C PHE A 15 -12.42 -9.07 -3.09
N ARG A 16 -12.07 -9.76 -4.16
CA ARG A 16 -11.66 -11.17 -4.08
C ARG A 16 -10.40 -11.28 -3.25
N VAL A 17 -10.35 -12.30 -2.41
CA VAL A 17 -9.19 -12.63 -1.59
C VAL A 17 -8.92 -14.13 -1.62
N SER A 18 -7.66 -14.50 -1.48
CA SER A 18 -7.19 -15.87 -1.36
C SER A 18 -5.98 -15.91 -0.42
N PRO A 19 -5.47 -17.06 -0.02
CA PRO A 19 -4.25 -17.15 0.77
C PRO A 19 -2.99 -16.54 0.13
N ALA A 20 -3.10 -16.07 -1.10
CA ALA A 20 -2.02 -15.34 -1.80
C ALA A 20 -1.91 -13.87 -1.41
N VAL A 21 -2.93 -13.29 -0.77
CA VAL A 21 -2.98 -11.86 -0.42
C VAL A 21 -3.37 -11.64 1.03
N LEU A 22 -2.89 -10.55 1.62
CA LEU A 22 -3.39 -10.06 2.90
C LEU A 22 -4.89 -9.74 2.77
N VAL A 23 -5.69 -10.15 3.74
CA VAL A 23 -7.10 -9.75 3.80
C VAL A 23 -7.17 -8.23 4.06
N PRO A 24 -7.85 -7.43 3.22
CA PRO A 24 -7.99 -5.99 3.44
C PRO A 24 -8.52 -5.67 4.84
N ARG A 25 -7.85 -4.72 5.52
CA ARG A 25 -8.17 -4.30 6.89
C ARG A 25 -8.96 -3.00 6.89
N PRO A 26 -9.95 -2.85 7.78
CA PRO A 26 -10.67 -1.58 7.92
C PRO A 26 -9.72 -0.41 8.24
N ASP A 27 -8.67 -0.65 9.04
CA ASP A 27 -7.70 0.38 9.42
C ASP A 27 -6.97 0.98 8.22
N SER A 28 -6.78 0.19 7.14
CA SER A 28 -6.18 0.65 5.87
C SER A 28 -7.08 1.64 5.12
N GLU A 29 -8.37 1.74 5.45
CA GLU A 29 -9.27 2.75 4.88
C GLU A 29 -8.84 4.17 5.26
N THR A 30 -8.16 4.33 6.39
CA THR A 30 -7.53 5.61 6.79
C THR A 30 -6.56 6.13 5.72
N LEU A 31 -5.89 5.25 4.98
CA LEU A 31 -5.00 5.66 3.88
C LEU A 31 -5.81 6.23 2.70
N ILE A 32 -6.97 5.65 2.40
CA ILE A 32 -7.88 6.18 1.38
C ILE A 32 -8.40 7.57 1.82
N GLU A 33 -8.86 7.71 3.07
CA GLU A 33 -9.31 9.00 3.61
C GLU A 33 -8.22 10.08 3.49
N ALA A 34 -6.98 9.76 3.91
CA ALA A 34 -5.85 10.66 3.80
C ALA A 34 -5.58 11.07 2.34
N ALA A 35 -5.55 10.11 1.41
CA ALA A 35 -5.34 10.39 -0.01
C ALA A 35 -6.41 11.33 -0.57
N LEU A 36 -7.67 11.09 -0.22
CA LEU A 36 -8.79 11.90 -0.69
C LEU A 36 -8.79 13.33 -0.11
N ALA A 37 -8.35 13.51 1.12
CA ALA A 37 -8.22 14.84 1.74
C ALA A 37 -7.03 15.62 1.19
N LEU A 38 -5.91 14.95 0.96
CA LEU A 38 -4.66 15.57 0.51
C LEU A 38 -4.64 15.81 -1.02
N MET A 39 -5.50 15.14 -1.79
CA MET A 39 -5.63 15.28 -3.24
C MET A 39 -7.07 15.69 -3.62
N PRO A 40 -7.48 16.94 -3.35
CA PRO A 40 -8.88 17.35 -3.49
C PRO A 40 -9.39 17.40 -4.93
N ALA A 41 -8.49 17.48 -5.93
CA ALA A 41 -8.89 17.50 -7.35
C ALA A 41 -9.29 16.10 -7.83
N ARG A 42 -10.52 15.67 -7.53
CA ARG A 42 -11.05 14.33 -7.85
C ARG A 42 -10.95 13.95 -9.33
N LEU A 43 -11.03 14.90 -10.23
CA LEU A 43 -10.93 14.69 -11.67
C LEU A 43 -9.51 14.90 -12.22
N GLY A 44 -8.52 15.06 -11.35
CA GLY A 44 -7.11 15.19 -11.75
C GLY A 44 -6.61 13.93 -12.49
N PRO A 45 -5.74 14.07 -13.49
CA PRO A 45 -5.15 12.93 -14.21
C PRO A 45 -3.97 12.32 -13.44
N TRP A 46 -4.19 11.99 -12.18
CA TRP A 46 -3.16 11.54 -11.26
C TRP A 46 -2.49 10.24 -11.68
N ARG A 47 -1.21 10.14 -11.43
CA ARG A 47 -0.43 8.91 -11.56
C ARG A 47 -0.16 8.37 -10.15
N ILE A 48 -0.71 7.18 -9.86
CA ILE A 48 -0.68 6.57 -8.54
C ILE A 48 0.21 5.33 -8.58
N LEU A 49 1.13 5.20 -7.63
CA LEU A 49 1.95 4.01 -7.41
C LEU A 49 1.54 3.33 -6.11
N ASP A 50 1.30 2.03 -6.16
CA ASP A 50 1.06 1.18 -4.98
C ASP A 50 2.16 0.13 -4.87
N LEU A 51 2.90 0.17 -3.77
CA LEU A 51 3.98 -0.75 -3.47
C LEU A 51 3.51 -1.86 -2.53
N GLY A 52 3.53 -3.12 -3.01
CA GLY A 52 2.93 -4.25 -2.32
C GLY A 52 1.42 -4.30 -2.54
N VAL A 53 1.01 -4.31 -3.81
CA VAL A 53 -0.39 -4.11 -4.20
C VAL A 53 -1.35 -5.17 -3.64
N GLY A 54 -0.89 -6.38 -3.32
CA GLY A 54 -1.69 -7.44 -2.73
C GLY A 54 -2.97 -7.75 -3.53
N SER A 55 -4.12 -7.59 -2.89
CA SER A 55 -5.44 -7.74 -3.53
C SER A 55 -5.79 -6.57 -4.47
N GLY A 56 -5.02 -5.49 -4.44
CA GLY A 56 -5.31 -4.25 -5.13
C GLY A 56 -6.22 -3.29 -4.36
N CYS A 57 -6.56 -3.58 -3.10
CA CYS A 57 -7.59 -2.83 -2.37
C CYS A 57 -7.28 -1.33 -2.29
N LEU A 58 -6.02 -0.92 -2.08
CA LEU A 58 -5.65 0.49 -2.06
C LEU A 58 -5.70 1.11 -3.46
N LEU A 59 -4.92 0.57 -4.39
CA LEU A 59 -4.81 1.12 -5.74
C LEU A 59 -6.15 1.19 -6.46
N LEU A 60 -6.90 0.10 -6.46
CA LEU A 60 -8.14 0.01 -7.24
C LEU A 60 -9.26 0.88 -6.62
N THR A 61 -9.29 1.01 -5.29
CA THR A 61 -10.17 1.97 -4.62
C THR A 61 -9.81 3.41 -5.01
N LEU A 62 -8.53 3.78 -4.98
CA LEU A 62 -8.09 5.10 -5.42
C LEU A 62 -8.44 5.37 -6.90
N LEU A 63 -8.33 4.37 -7.78
CA LEU A 63 -8.74 4.51 -9.18
C LEU A 63 -10.27 4.64 -9.34
N ARG A 64 -11.07 4.13 -8.41
CA ARG A 64 -12.53 4.37 -8.38
C ARG A 64 -12.85 5.79 -7.92
N GLU A 65 -12.13 6.29 -6.91
CA GLU A 65 -12.30 7.62 -6.34
C GLU A 65 -11.75 8.74 -7.25
N PHE A 66 -10.72 8.44 -8.06
CA PHE A 66 -10.11 9.35 -9.04
C PHE A 66 -10.33 8.83 -10.46
N PRO A 67 -11.46 9.12 -11.10
CA PRO A 67 -11.86 8.48 -12.36
C PRO A 67 -10.91 8.75 -13.54
N ASN A 68 -10.13 9.84 -13.52
CA ASN A 68 -9.15 10.15 -14.56
C ASN A 68 -7.72 9.69 -14.21
N ALA A 69 -7.51 9.13 -13.04
CA ALA A 69 -6.20 8.64 -12.60
C ALA A 69 -5.82 7.35 -13.33
N ARG A 70 -4.50 7.13 -13.42
CA ARG A 70 -3.88 5.86 -13.81
C ARG A 70 -3.00 5.36 -12.70
N GLY A 71 -2.96 4.03 -12.50
CA GLY A 71 -2.22 3.41 -11.43
C GLY A 71 -1.24 2.36 -11.90
N VAL A 72 -0.13 2.28 -11.17
CA VAL A 72 0.84 1.20 -11.26
C VAL A 72 0.88 0.51 -9.90
N GLY A 73 0.69 -0.81 -9.87
CA GLY A 73 0.85 -1.64 -8.69
C GLY A 73 1.99 -2.63 -8.88
N ILE A 74 2.82 -2.80 -7.88
CA ILE A 74 3.91 -3.78 -7.88
C ILE A 74 3.70 -4.77 -6.73
N ASP A 75 3.95 -6.05 -7.00
CA ASP A 75 4.02 -7.09 -5.97
C ASP A 75 5.07 -8.15 -6.31
N ALA A 76 5.68 -8.73 -5.29
CA ALA A 76 6.64 -9.81 -5.44
C ALA A 76 5.96 -11.16 -5.70
N SER A 77 4.68 -11.32 -5.32
CA SER A 77 3.86 -12.52 -5.54
C SER A 77 3.12 -12.44 -6.87
N ALA A 78 3.39 -13.39 -7.75
CA ALA A 78 2.64 -13.52 -9.00
C ALA A 78 1.17 -13.86 -8.75
N GLU A 79 0.91 -14.68 -7.74
CA GLU A 79 -0.44 -15.07 -7.32
C GLU A 79 -1.24 -13.89 -6.76
N ALA A 80 -0.59 -12.98 -6.02
CA ALA A 80 -1.22 -11.74 -5.57
C ALA A 80 -1.62 -10.86 -6.76
N LEU A 81 -0.75 -10.75 -7.77
CA LEU A 81 -1.05 -10.00 -8.99
C LEU A 81 -2.22 -10.61 -9.80
N GLU A 82 -2.41 -11.92 -9.78
CA GLU A 82 -3.58 -12.56 -10.38
C GLU A 82 -4.87 -12.14 -9.67
N VAL A 83 -4.86 -12.13 -8.32
CA VAL A 83 -5.98 -11.64 -7.52
C VAL A 83 -6.27 -10.17 -7.83
N ALA A 84 -5.23 -9.32 -7.84
CA ALA A 84 -5.37 -7.89 -8.13
C ALA A 84 -5.93 -7.64 -9.54
N ARG A 85 -5.49 -8.39 -10.57
CA ARG A 85 -6.05 -8.30 -11.93
C ARG A 85 -7.53 -8.65 -11.97
N ALA A 86 -7.91 -9.76 -11.32
CA ALA A 86 -9.31 -10.16 -11.23
C ALA A 86 -10.19 -9.10 -10.55
N ASN A 87 -9.66 -8.45 -9.52
CA ASN A 87 -10.34 -7.33 -8.85
C ASN A 87 -10.41 -6.08 -9.74
N ALA A 88 -9.34 -5.75 -10.46
CA ALA A 88 -9.32 -4.61 -11.39
C ALA A 88 -10.37 -4.75 -12.50
N ASP A 89 -10.51 -5.96 -13.05
CA ASP A 89 -11.52 -6.27 -14.06
C ASP A 89 -12.94 -6.18 -13.48
N ALA A 90 -13.16 -6.79 -12.31
CA ALA A 90 -14.46 -6.78 -11.63
C ALA A 90 -14.92 -5.36 -11.27
N LEU A 91 -13.99 -4.48 -10.86
CA LEU A 91 -14.26 -3.10 -10.52
C LEU A 91 -14.28 -2.14 -11.72
N GLY A 92 -13.99 -2.63 -12.94
CA GLY A 92 -14.02 -1.83 -14.17
C GLY A 92 -12.88 -0.80 -14.28
N VAL A 93 -11.75 -1.04 -13.58
CA VAL A 93 -10.58 -0.15 -13.61
C VAL A 93 -9.35 -0.78 -14.28
N GLY A 94 -9.48 -1.98 -14.85
CA GLY A 94 -8.39 -2.74 -15.47
C GLY A 94 -7.64 -1.96 -16.56
N SER A 95 -8.35 -1.17 -17.40
CA SER A 95 -7.73 -0.34 -18.46
C SER A 95 -6.90 0.84 -17.94
N ARG A 96 -7.01 1.16 -16.65
CA ARG A 96 -6.30 2.26 -15.99
C ARG A 96 -5.28 1.78 -14.95
N SER A 97 -5.19 0.46 -14.73
CA SER A 97 -4.24 -0.17 -13.80
C SER A 97 -3.20 -0.98 -14.57
N THR A 98 -1.94 -0.82 -14.20
CA THR A 98 -0.81 -1.62 -14.68
C THR A 98 -0.24 -2.38 -13.49
N LEU A 99 -0.30 -3.71 -13.53
CA LEU A 99 0.12 -4.58 -12.42
C LEU A 99 1.38 -5.34 -12.80
N LEU A 100 2.50 -5.05 -12.13
CA LEU A 100 3.84 -5.51 -12.45
C LEU A 100 4.39 -6.44 -11.37
N ALA A 101 5.04 -7.51 -11.81
CA ALA A 101 5.84 -8.32 -10.91
C ALA A 101 7.16 -7.58 -10.59
N GLY A 102 7.46 -7.44 -9.31
CA GLY A 102 8.68 -6.80 -8.85
C GLY A 102 8.82 -6.87 -7.33
N ASP A 103 10.05 -7.00 -6.90
CA ASP A 103 10.41 -7.10 -5.49
C ASP A 103 11.35 -5.95 -5.14
N TRP A 104 10.92 -5.03 -4.29
CA TRP A 104 11.74 -3.90 -3.85
C TRP A 104 13.01 -4.28 -3.08
N ARG A 105 13.15 -5.55 -2.69
CA ARG A 105 14.39 -6.09 -2.12
C ARG A 105 15.48 -6.36 -3.16
N GLN A 106 15.11 -6.37 -4.45
CA GLN A 106 16.03 -6.60 -5.56
C GLN A 106 16.60 -5.26 -6.09
N PRO A 107 17.84 -5.24 -6.59
CA PRO A 107 18.39 -4.04 -7.23
C PRO A 107 17.53 -3.59 -8.42
N ALA A 108 17.52 -2.28 -8.67
CA ALA A 108 16.88 -1.67 -9.85
C ALA A 108 15.35 -1.93 -10.00
N TRP A 109 14.66 -2.35 -8.94
CA TRP A 109 13.23 -2.66 -8.95
C TRP A 109 12.37 -1.48 -9.43
N ALA A 110 12.80 -0.26 -9.13
CA ALA A 110 12.07 0.97 -9.46
C ALA A 110 12.18 1.37 -10.93
N GLU A 111 13.21 0.93 -11.66
CA GLU A 111 13.46 1.35 -13.06
C GLU A 111 12.33 0.97 -14.03
N ARG A 112 11.59 -0.08 -13.72
CA ARG A 112 10.52 -0.62 -14.57
C ARG A 112 9.15 0.03 -14.32
N LEU A 113 9.01 0.88 -13.32
CA LEU A 113 7.73 1.43 -12.89
C LEU A 113 7.21 2.54 -13.81
N GLY A 114 8.11 3.15 -14.62
CA GLY A 114 7.70 4.19 -15.56
C GLY A 114 7.24 5.50 -14.91
N GLY A 115 7.80 5.84 -13.73
CA GLY A 115 7.51 7.07 -12.98
C GLY A 115 7.86 8.35 -13.73
N PRO A 116 7.80 9.51 -13.10
CA PRO A 116 7.42 9.72 -11.70
C PRO A 116 5.89 9.72 -11.46
N PHE A 117 5.49 9.69 -10.17
CA PHE A 117 4.10 9.58 -9.72
C PHE A 117 3.68 10.79 -8.89
N ASP A 118 2.39 11.13 -8.91
CA ASP A 118 1.80 12.18 -8.07
C ASP A 118 1.52 11.69 -6.65
N LEU A 119 1.22 10.39 -6.53
CA LEU A 119 0.92 9.74 -5.26
C LEU A 119 1.60 8.36 -5.21
N LEU A 120 2.39 8.13 -4.17
CA LEU A 120 2.88 6.82 -3.77
C LEU A 120 2.13 6.38 -2.53
N VAL A 121 1.52 5.20 -2.59
CA VAL A 121 0.87 4.55 -1.43
C VAL A 121 1.52 3.20 -1.16
N SER A 122 1.48 2.75 0.07
CA SER A 122 1.88 1.39 0.46
C SER A 122 1.28 1.00 1.80
N ASN A 123 0.85 -0.25 1.91
CA ASN A 123 0.70 -0.95 3.17
C ASN A 123 1.76 -2.06 3.19
N PRO A 124 3.00 -1.76 3.57
CA PRO A 124 4.08 -2.73 3.52
C PRO A 124 4.04 -3.68 4.72
N PRO A 125 4.71 -4.84 4.65
CA PRO A 125 4.85 -5.72 5.81
C PRO A 125 5.63 -5.00 6.92
N TYR A 126 5.07 -5.01 8.12
CA TYR A 126 5.59 -4.24 9.26
C TYR A 126 5.71 -5.04 10.56
N ILE A 127 5.43 -6.33 10.54
CA ILE A 127 5.53 -7.18 11.74
C ILE A 127 6.96 -7.67 11.89
N GLU A 128 7.51 -7.55 13.09
CA GLU A 128 8.82 -8.12 13.38
C GLU A 128 8.82 -9.63 13.10
N ALA A 129 9.83 -10.12 12.41
CA ALA A 129 9.91 -11.51 11.97
C ALA A 129 9.73 -12.52 13.15
N ALA A 130 10.26 -12.16 14.33
CA ALA A 130 10.17 -12.99 15.55
C ALA A 130 8.76 -12.99 16.18
N ALA A 131 7.91 -12.00 15.87
CA ALA A 131 6.58 -11.87 16.43
C ALA A 131 5.50 -12.61 15.61
N ILE A 132 5.78 -12.97 14.35
CA ILE A 132 4.79 -13.52 13.41
C ILE A 132 4.16 -14.81 13.95
N ASP A 133 4.97 -15.71 14.49
CA ASP A 133 4.48 -17.01 14.99
C ASP A 133 3.58 -16.87 16.25
N GLY A 134 3.64 -15.73 16.92
CA GLY A 134 2.79 -15.36 18.06
C GLY A 134 1.50 -14.64 17.71
N LEU A 135 1.25 -14.34 16.44
CA LEU A 135 0.02 -13.70 16.00
C LEU A 135 -1.21 -14.61 16.20
N MET A 136 -2.39 -14.01 16.07
CA MET A 136 -3.63 -14.79 16.06
C MET A 136 -3.52 -15.94 15.05
N PRO A 137 -3.99 -17.15 15.39
CA PRO A 137 -3.83 -18.33 14.53
C PRO A 137 -4.35 -18.14 13.10
N ASP A 138 -5.40 -17.34 12.92
CA ASP A 138 -5.98 -17.06 11.62
C ASP A 138 -5.02 -16.23 10.73
N VAL A 139 -4.21 -15.37 11.33
CA VAL A 139 -3.19 -14.58 10.64
C VAL A 139 -1.93 -15.42 10.41
N ALA A 140 -1.35 -15.97 11.49
CA ALA A 140 -0.08 -16.70 11.43
C ALA A 140 -0.10 -17.90 10.48
N ARG A 141 -1.25 -18.58 10.33
CA ARG A 141 -1.37 -19.84 9.56
C ARG A 141 -1.89 -19.67 8.15
N PHE A 142 -2.67 -18.64 7.88
CA PHE A 142 -3.41 -18.55 6.62
C PHE A 142 -3.05 -17.32 5.78
N GLU A 143 -2.49 -16.27 6.39
CA GLU A 143 -2.07 -15.11 5.62
C GLU A 143 -0.63 -15.28 5.10
N PRO A 144 -0.31 -14.75 3.91
CA PRO A 144 1.01 -14.96 3.32
C PRO A 144 2.09 -14.27 4.16
N ARG A 145 3.10 -15.03 4.59
CA ARG A 145 4.20 -14.50 5.40
C ARG A 145 4.89 -13.29 4.75
N LEU A 146 4.98 -13.29 3.42
CA LEU A 146 5.55 -12.18 2.66
C LEU A 146 4.83 -10.84 2.92
N ALA A 147 3.53 -10.86 3.18
CA ALA A 147 2.74 -9.68 3.47
C ALA A 147 2.78 -9.25 4.95
N LEU A 148 3.40 -10.05 5.82
CA LEU A 148 3.48 -9.81 7.26
C LEU A 148 4.90 -9.40 7.70
N ASP A 149 5.92 -10.06 7.12
CA ASP A 149 7.31 -10.02 7.59
C ASP A 149 8.01 -8.71 7.22
N GLY A 150 8.06 -7.78 8.16
CA GLY A 150 8.78 -6.50 8.06
C GLY A 150 10.28 -6.60 8.38
N GLY A 151 10.80 -7.82 8.60
CA GLY A 151 12.19 -8.04 8.96
C GLY A 151 12.44 -8.02 10.48
N PRO A 152 13.71 -7.90 10.90
CA PRO A 152 14.10 -8.01 12.31
C PRO A 152 13.41 -7.02 13.25
N ASP A 153 13.07 -5.84 12.77
CA ASP A 153 12.51 -4.71 13.52
C ASP A 153 11.19 -4.18 12.92
N GLY A 154 10.63 -4.88 11.93
CA GLY A 154 9.39 -4.47 11.27
C GLY A 154 9.53 -3.25 10.34
N LEU A 155 10.74 -2.74 10.10
CA LEU A 155 10.95 -1.46 9.41
C LEU A 155 11.74 -1.56 8.09
N VAL A 156 12.09 -2.77 7.65
CA VAL A 156 12.92 -2.96 6.44
C VAL A 156 12.25 -2.38 5.19
N ALA A 157 10.96 -2.61 5.01
CA ALA A 157 10.21 -2.11 3.87
C ALA A 157 10.19 -0.57 3.84
N TYR A 158 9.97 0.08 4.97
CA TYR A 158 9.92 1.54 5.07
C TYR A 158 11.24 2.20 4.71
N ARG A 159 12.38 1.64 5.14
CA ARG A 159 13.71 2.14 4.75
C ARG A 159 13.90 2.08 3.25
N THR A 160 13.49 0.97 2.63
CA THR A 160 13.60 0.77 1.18
C THR A 160 12.69 1.72 0.40
N ILE A 161 11.44 1.88 0.84
CA ILE A 161 10.47 2.80 0.24
C ILE A 161 10.98 4.24 0.34
N ALA A 162 11.40 4.68 1.53
CA ALA A 162 11.91 6.02 1.75
C ALA A 162 13.12 6.33 0.86
N ALA A 163 14.09 5.40 0.75
CA ALA A 163 15.27 5.57 -0.09
C ALA A 163 14.95 5.74 -1.58
N ALA A 164 13.87 5.14 -2.07
CA ALA A 164 13.47 5.22 -3.47
C ALA A 164 12.48 6.36 -3.76
N ALA A 165 11.75 6.83 -2.75
CA ALA A 165 10.60 7.73 -2.91
C ALA A 165 10.94 9.02 -3.68
N ALA A 166 12.08 9.68 -3.38
CA ALA A 166 12.49 10.92 -4.06
C ALA A 166 12.70 10.77 -5.57
N GLY A 167 13.09 9.57 -6.04
CA GLY A 167 13.19 9.26 -7.47
C GLY A 167 11.87 8.84 -8.11
N LEU A 168 10.87 8.51 -7.32
CA LEU A 168 9.59 7.98 -7.79
C LEU A 168 8.46 9.02 -7.77
N VAL A 169 8.56 10.05 -6.93
CA VAL A 169 7.49 11.03 -6.70
C VAL A 169 7.87 12.39 -7.30
N VAL A 170 6.95 13.03 -8.01
CA VAL A 170 7.17 14.38 -8.57
C VAL A 170 7.36 15.42 -7.45
N PRO A 171 8.05 16.54 -7.71
CA PRO A 171 8.00 17.69 -6.80
C PRO A 171 6.55 18.12 -6.53
N GLY A 172 6.19 18.27 -5.25
CA GLY A 172 4.81 18.52 -4.81
C GLY A 172 3.92 17.28 -4.77
N GLY A 173 4.39 16.11 -5.19
CA GLY A 173 3.70 14.84 -5.05
C GLY A 173 3.73 14.31 -3.62
N ARG A 174 3.04 13.22 -3.37
CA ARG A 174 2.80 12.73 -2.00
C ARG A 174 3.21 11.28 -1.80
N VAL A 175 3.64 10.99 -0.58
CA VAL A 175 3.88 9.62 -0.07
C VAL A 175 2.94 9.38 1.11
N LEU A 176 2.17 8.29 1.06
CA LEU A 176 1.31 7.82 2.15
C LEU A 176 1.65 6.36 2.42
N VAL A 177 2.07 6.06 3.64
CA VAL A 177 2.35 4.68 4.04
C VAL A 177 1.59 4.31 5.30
N GLU A 178 0.99 3.13 5.31
CA GLU A 178 0.40 2.57 6.52
C GLU A 178 1.50 2.22 7.51
N ALA A 179 1.26 2.47 8.80
CA ALA A 179 2.18 2.23 9.89
C ALA A 179 1.61 1.18 10.85
N GLY A 180 2.46 0.28 11.31
CA GLY A 180 2.16 -0.53 12.48
C GLY A 180 2.07 0.33 13.75
N ASP A 181 1.40 -0.20 14.77
CA ASP A 181 1.26 0.51 16.05
C ASP A 181 2.64 0.87 16.63
N GLY A 182 2.80 2.14 17.02
CA GLY A 182 4.05 2.70 17.55
C GLY A 182 5.14 3.02 16.52
N GLN A 183 5.00 2.66 15.24
CA GLN A 183 6.07 2.83 14.24
C GLN A 183 6.08 4.20 13.53
N ALA A 184 5.01 4.98 13.61
CA ALA A 184 4.83 6.21 12.83
C ALA A 184 5.98 7.23 13.01
N ALA A 185 6.57 7.35 14.20
CA ALA A 185 7.66 8.29 14.48
C ALA A 185 8.96 7.93 13.73
N GLU A 186 9.32 6.63 13.71
CA GLU A 186 10.52 6.15 13.00
C GLU A 186 10.33 6.22 11.49
N ILE A 187 9.16 5.81 10.98
CA ILE A 187 8.81 5.95 9.57
C ILE A 187 8.90 7.40 9.11
N SER A 188 8.36 8.33 9.91
CA SER A 188 8.47 9.77 9.66
C SER A 188 9.92 10.24 9.56
N THR A 189 10.81 9.67 10.37
CA THR A 189 12.24 9.99 10.32
C THR A 189 12.89 9.51 9.03
N PHE A 190 12.58 8.31 8.55
CA PHE A 190 13.11 7.83 7.26
C PHE A 190 12.64 8.69 6.08
N ILE A 191 11.35 9.03 6.06
CA ILE A 191 10.77 9.84 4.98
C ILE A 191 11.32 11.26 4.99
N ARG A 192 11.52 11.89 6.17
CA ARG A 192 12.19 13.20 6.27
C ARG A 192 13.63 13.13 5.77
N SER A 193 14.37 12.07 6.11
CA SER A 193 15.74 11.88 5.67
C SER A 193 15.87 11.72 4.15
N ALA A 194 14.80 11.30 3.48
CA ALA A 194 14.68 11.22 2.03
C ALA A 194 14.29 12.56 1.36
N GLY A 195 14.15 13.65 2.13
CA GLY A 195 13.88 15.00 1.61
C GLY A 195 12.40 15.42 1.60
N PHE A 196 11.51 14.64 2.20
CA PHE A 196 10.08 14.95 2.25
C PHE A 196 9.67 15.75 3.48
N ALA A 197 8.71 16.64 3.31
CA ALA A 197 8.04 17.33 4.41
C ALA A 197 6.93 16.43 4.99
N VAL A 198 7.19 15.84 6.16
CA VAL A 198 6.26 14.92 6.83
C VAL A 198 5.22 15.73 7.64
N GLU A 199 3.96 15.38 7.47
CA GLU A 199 2.81 15.93 8.18
C GLU A 199 2.52 15.15 9.49
N ALA A 200 1.54 15.62 10.28
CA ALA A 200 1.06 14.86 11.43
C ALA A 200 0.45 13.52 10.96
N PRO A 201 0.70 12.41 11.65
CA PRO A 201 0.11 11.13 11.26
C PRO A 201 -1.42 11.15 11.32
N TRP A 202 -2.03 10.41 10.40
CA TRP A 202 -3.47 10.17 10.40
C TRP A 202 -3.79 9.01 11.35
N LYS A 203 -4.82 9.23 12.16
CA LYS A 203 -5.27 8.22 13.13
C LYS A 203 -6.40 7.38 12.54
N ASP A 204 -6.37 6.08 12.82
CA ASP A 204 -7.51 5.21 12.58
C ASP A 204 -8.64 5.46 13.58
N LEU A 205 -9.75 4.75 13.43
CA LEU A 205 -10.91 4.86 14.31
C LEU A 205 -10.60 4.44 15.76
N GLY A 206 -9.54 3.67 15.98
CA GLY A 206 -9.03 3.30 17.29
C GLY A 206 -8.14 4.36 17.93
N GLY A 207 -7.80 5.45 17.20
CA GLY A 207 -6.93 6.52 17.67
C GLY A 207 -5.43 6.23 17.53
N ILE A 208 -5.07 5.14 16.85
CA ILE A 208 -3.68 4.75 16.57
C ILE A 208 -3.17 5.54 15.36
N ASP A 209 -1.94 6.02 15.42
CA ASP A 209 -1.26 6.67 14.30
C ASP A 209 -1.05 5.65 13.17
N ARG A 210 -1.94 5.67 12.17
CA ARG A 210 -2.05 4.62 11.16
C ARG A 210 -1.44 4.97 9.82
N VAL A 211 -1.43 6.23 9.42
CA VAL A 211 -0.85 6.63 8.14
C VAL A 211 0.13 7.78 8.33
N VAL A 212 1.34 7.59 7.84
CA VAL A 212 2.34 8.66 7.69
C VAL A 212 2.19 9.24 6.29
N SER A 213 1.94 10.56 6.21
CA SER A 213 1.85 11.33 4.98
C SER A 213 2.99 12.34 4.87
N ALA A 214 3.45 12.55 3.63
CA ALA A 214 4.52 13.51 3.35
C ALA A 214 4.40 14.07 1.94
N THR A 215 4.92 15.28 1.76
CA THR A 215 5.01 15.99 0.46
C THR A 215 6.47 16.09 0.02
N HIS A 216 6.72 15.83 -1.27
CA HIS A 216 8.07 15.94 -1.88
C HIS A 216 8.44 17.38 -2.15
#